data_3b5d18f949aaee57878d192b4b6270f0
#
_entry.id   3b5d18f949aaee57878d192b4b6270f0
#
_cell.length_a   1.000
_cell.length_b   1.000
_cell.length_c   1.000
_cell.angle_alpha   90.00
_cell.angle_beta   90.00
_cell.angle_gamma   90.00
#
_symmetry.space_group_name_H-M   'P 1'
#
loop_
_entity.id
_entity.type
_entity.pdbx_description
1 polymer ?
#
loop_
_entity_poly.entity_id
_entity_poly.type
_entity_poly.pdbx_seq_one_letter_code
_entity_poly.pdbx_strand_id
1 'polypeptide(L)'
;MRTLGFWLILLLAAGCATLDPPKPLTGADIVSLAKGGKTAPEIIEELQRTGTVLPLQASDIVALHESGVPNEVLDYLQRAQIDEIRWRDRYSQSYWYGPGYYRGFGPCPFPPLRPYRGGPWGC
;
A
#
# COMPACT_ATOMS: atom_id res chain seq x y z
N MET A 1 13.38 8.04 -52.32
CA MET A 1 12.88 8.80 -51.13
C MET A 1 11.62 8.20 -50.48
N ARG A 2 10.94 7.21 -51.07
CA ARG A 2 9.71 6.57 -50.53
C ARG A 2 10.00 5.41 -49.53
N THR A 3 11.21 4.84 -49.53
CA THR A 3 11.59 3.70 -48.68
C THR A 3 12.08 4.13 -47.29
N LEU A 4 12.61 5.34 -47.13
CA LEU A 4 13.09 5.86 -45.82
C LEU A 4 11.95 6.12 -44.85
N GLY A 5 10.77 6.54 -45.31
CA GLY A 5 9.60 6.77 -44.46
C GLY A 5 9.01 5.51 -43.86
N PHE A 6 9.10 4.40 -44.58
CA PHE A 6 8.56 3.13 -44.11
C PHE A 6 9.38 2.51 -42.97
N TRP A 7 10.70 2.71 -42.98
CA TRP A 7 11.60 2.28 -41.92
C TRP A 7 11.48 3.09 -40.62
N LEU A 8 11.13 4.38 -40.76
CA LEU A 8 10.93 5.26 -39.61
C LEU A 8 9.64 4.91 -38.83
N ILE A 9 8.58 4.47 -39.52
CA ILE A 9 7.32 4.06 -38.91
C ILE A 9 7.46 2.71 -38.19
N LEU A 10 8.30 1.82 -38.70
CA LEU A 10 8.54 0.50 -38.08
C LEU A 10 9.29 0.60 -36.74
N LEU A 11 10.15 1.63 -36.58
CA LEU A 11 10.89 1.89 -35.36
C LEU A 11 10.02 2.44 -34.21
N LEU A 12 8.90 3.07 -34.51
CA LEU A 12 7.96 3.62 -33.53
C LEU A 12 7.00 2.55 -32.94
N ALA A 13 6.87 1.40 -33.58
CA ALA A 13 5.97 0.33 -33.14
C ALA A 13 6.60 -0.60 -32.08
N ALA A 14 7.91 -0.51 -31.82
CA ALA A 14 8.62 -1.38 -30.87
C ALA A 14 8.59 -0.88 -29.40
N GLY A 15 7.85 0.20 -29.10
CA GLY A 15 7.91 0.90 -27.83
C GLY A 15 6.88 0.51 -26.77
N CYS A 16 5.98 -0.44 -27.01
CA CYS A 16 5.09 -0.95 -25.97
C CYS A 16 5.72 -2.20 -25.31
N ALA A 17 6.85 -2.03 -24.61
CA ALA A 17 7.24 -2.99 -23.61
C ALA A 17 6.17 -2.93 -22.52
N THR A 18 5.38 -3.99 -22.38
CA THR A 18 4.48 -4.19 -21.25
C THR A 18 5.35 -4.15 -19.99
N LEU A 19 5.31 -3.02 -19.28
CA LEU A 19 5.90 -2.91 -17.95
C LEU A 19 5.00 -3.73 -17.03
N ASP A 20 5.23 -5.04 -16.98
CA ASP A 20 4.64 -5.87 -15.94
C ASP A 20 5.01 -5.26 -14.59
N PRO A 21 4.03 -4.99 -13.72
CA PRO A 21 4.35 -4.45 -12.40
C PRO A 21 5.28 -5.43 -11.68
N PRO A 22 6.32 -4.94 -11.00
CA PRO A 22 7.26 -5.79 -10.30
C PRO A 22 6.52 -6.67 -9.30
N LYS A 23 6.80 -7.97 -9.31
CA LYS A 23 6.17 -8.93 -8.40
C LYS A 23 6.47 -8.57 -6.95
N PRO A 24 5.48 -8.50 -6.05
CA PRO A 24 5.72 -8.30 -4.63
C PRO A 24 6.62 -9.39 -4.05
N LEU A 25 7.52 -8.99 -3.15
CA LEU A 25 8.42 -9.90 -2.45
C LEU A 25 7.67 -10.70 -1.38
N THR A 26 8.11 -11.93 -1.17
CA THR A 26 7.65 -12.77 -0.05
C THR A 26 8.61 -12.67 1.14
N GLY A 27 8.19 -13.14 2.33
CA GLY A 27 9.09 -13.22 3.49
C GLY A 27 10.35 -14.04 3.21
N ALA A 28 10.23 -15.13 2.42
CA ALA A 28 11.38 -15.97 2.02
C ALA A 28 12.35 -15.20 1.12
N ASP A 29 11.84 -14.34 0.23
CA ASP A 29 12.70 -13.51 -0.63
C ASP A 29 13.49 -12.51 0.20
N ILE A 30 12.86 -11.90 1.22
CA ILE A 30 13.52 -10.95 2.14
C ILE A 30 14.65 -11.64 2.92
N VAL A 31 14.39 -12.86 3.43
CA VAL A 31 15.41 -13.67 4.11
C VAL A 31 16.57 -14.01 3.16
N SER A 32 16.28 -14.34 1.90
CA SER A 32 17.31 -14.64 0.90
C SER A 32 18.18 -13.43 0.59
N LEU A 33 17.57 -12.22 0.51
CA LEU A 33 18.29 -10.97 0.32
C LEU A 33 19.21 -10.65 1.50
N ALA A 34 18.73 -10.84 2.74
CA ALA A 34 19.52 -10.63 3.95
C ALA A 34 20.69 -11.62 4.03
N LYS A 35 20.45 -12.90 3.77
CA LYS A 35 21.49 -13.93 3.72
C LYS A 35 22.46 -13.73 2.57
N GLY A 36 22.03 -13.11 1.48
CA GLY A 36 22.86 -12.71 0.35
C GLY A 36 23.79 -11.53 0.64
N GLY A 37 23.77 -10.99 1.86
CA GLY A 37 24.64 -9.89 2.29
C GLY A 37 24.17 -8.51 1.85
N LYS A 38 22.92 -8.34 1.40
CA LYS A 38 22.34 -7.01 1.14
C LYS A 38 22.17 -6.24 2.43
N THR A 39 22.49 -4.96 2.38
CA THR A 39 22.31 -4.05 3.50
C THR A 39 20.84 -3.72 3.73
N ALA A 40 20.49 -3.29 4.94
CA ALA A 40 19.11 -2.89 5.26
C ALA A 40 18.51 -1.86 4.28
N PRO A 41 19.22 -0.76 3.91
CA PRO A 41 18.71 0.21 2.96
C PRO A 41 18.46 -0.39 1.56
N GLU A 42 19.32 -1.30 1.09
CA GLU A 42 19.13 -1.96 -0.23
C GLU A 42 17.89 -2.87 -0.24
N ILE A 43 17.63 -3.55 0.87
CA ILE A 43 16.42 -4.39 1.01
C ILE A 43 15.17 -3.50 1.06
N ILE A 44 15.23 -2.37 1.77
CA ILE A 44 14.12 -1.41 1.86
C ILE A 44 13.84 -0.78 0.49
N GLU A 45 14.86 -0.42 -0.28
CA GLU A 45 14.69 0.09 -1.63
C GLU A 45 13.98 -0.92 -2.54
N GLU A 46 14.35 -2.20 -2.44
CA GLU A 46 13.72 -3.25 -3.21
C GLU A 46 12.25 -3.47 -2.80
N LEU A 47 11.94 -3.38 -1.50
CA LEU A 47 10.57 -3.43 -0.99
C LEU A 47 9.72 -2.25 -1.50
N GLN A 48 10.30 -1.05 -1.55
CA GLN A 48 9.64 0.14 -2.10
C GLN A 48 9.40 0.00 -3.60
N ARG A 49 10.40 -0.45 -4.34
CA ARG A 49 10.32 -0.65 -5.80
C ARG A 49 9.24 -1.65 -6.18
N THR A 50 9.06 -2.70 -5.39
CA THR A 50 8.06 -3.75 -5.62
C THR A 50 6.70 -3.44 -4.99
N GLY A 51 6.59 -2.35 -4.21
CA GLY A 51 5.36 -2.00 -3.48
C GLY A 51 4.93 -3.09 -2.49
N THR A 52 5.89 -3.81 -1.93
CA THR A 52 5.62 -4.96 -1.06
C THR A 52 5.08 -4.52 0.29
N VAL A 53 3.87 -4.97 0.61
CA VAL A 53 3.27 -4.84 1.95
C VAL A 53 2.91 -6.25 2.42
N LEU A 54 3.51 -6.68 3.52
CA LEU A 54 3.27 -8.01 4.10
C LEU A 54 2.40 -7.89 5.35
N PRO A 55 1.31 -8.66 5.45
CA PRO A 55 0.52 -8.76 6.68
C PRO A 55 1.28 -9.64 7.68
N LEU A 56 2.16 -9.03 8.48
CA LEU A 56 2.99 -9.72 9.45
C LEU A 56 2.28 -9.84 10.80
N GLN A 57 2.31 -11.03 11.37
CA GLN A 57 1.97 -11.29 12.76
C GLN A 57 3.23 -11.19 13.64
N ALA A 58 3.06 -11.14 14.95
CA ALA A 58 4.20 -11.07 15.88
C ALA A 58 5.16 -12.27 15.74
N SER A 59 4.61 -13.46 15.49
CA SER A 59 5.40 -14.67 15.21
C SER A 59 6.25 -14.56 13.95
N ASP A 60 5.71 -13.91 12.91
CA ASP A 60 6.41 -13.75 11.63
C ASP A 60 7.61 -12.79 11.77
N ILE A 61 7.42 -11.74 12.57
CA ILE A 61 8.48 -10.78 12.88
C ILE A 61 9.63 -11.47 13.63
N VAL A 62 9.31 -12.30 14.63
CA VAL A 62 10.31 -13.08 15.37
C VAL A 62 11.04 -14.03 14.44
N ALA A 63 10.31 -14.77 13.59
CA ALA A 63 10.92 -15.71 12.66
C ALA A 63 11.84 -15.03 11.63
N LEU A 64 11.45 -13.86 11.12
CA LEU A 64 12.27 -13.06 10.19
C LEU A 64 13.54 -12.56 10.91
N HIS A 65 13.41 -12.07 12.14
CA HIS A 65 14.54 -11.63 12.96
C HIS A 65 15.54 -12.78 13.21
N GLU A 66 15.04 -13.94 13.63
CA GLU A 66 15.86 -15.14 13.85
C GLU A 66 16.52 -15.66 12.55
N SER A 67 15.91 -15.38 11.40
CA SER A 67 16.46 -15.70 10.08
C SER A 67 17.56 -14.74 9.62
N GLY A 68 17.85 -13.68 10.41
CA GLY A 68 18.93 -12.72 10.15
C GLY A 68 18.49 -11.47 9.38
N VAL A 69 17.19 -11.18 9.32
CA VAL A 69 16.70 -9.93 8.72
C VAL A 69 17.00 -8.76 9.67
N PRO A 70 17.60 -7.66 9.18
CA PRO A 70 17.92 -6.49 10.02
C PRO A 70 16.66 -5.83 10.61
N ASN A 71 16.79 -5.28 11.84
CA ASN A 71 15.67 -4.61 12.52
C ASN A 71 15.08 -3.45 11.73
N GLU A 72 15.92 -2.68 11.03
CA GLU A 72 15.46 -1.55 10.20
C GLU A 72 14.49 -2.01 9.10
N VAL A 73 14.70 -3.22 8.54
CA VAL A 73 13.81 -3.81 7.53
C VAL A 73 12.49 -4.23 8.18
N LEU A 74 12.54 -4.82 9.37
CA LEU A 74 11.34 -5.20 10.12
C LEU A 74 10.50 -3.98 10.52
N ASP A 75 11.14 -2.91 10.99
CA ASP A 75 10.48 -1.64 11.31
C ASP A 75 9.82 -1.03 10.07
N TYR A 76 10.48 -1.09 8.91
CA TYR A 76 9.91 -0.63 7.65
C TYR A 76 8.66 -1.44 7.28
N LEU A 77 8.72 -2.77 7.35
CA LEU A 77 7.59 -3.64 7.02
C LEU A 77 6.38 -3.38 7.93
N GLN A 78 6.62 -3.18 9.23
CA GLN A 78 5.55 -2.84 10.18
C GLN A 78 4.90 -1.49 9.86
N ARG A 79 5.70 -0.46 9.55
CA ARG A 79 5.17 0.85 9.15
C ARG A 79 4.35 0.76 7.89
N ALA A 80 4.85 0.06 6.86
CA ALA A 80 4.15 -0.13 5.60
C ALA A 80 2.79 -0.82 5.81
N GLN A 81 2.73 -1.83 6.67
CA GLN A 81 1.49 -2.50 7.03
C GLN A 81 0.50 -1.57 7.74
N ILE A 82 0.97 -0.76 8.69
CA ILE A 82 0.14 0.20 9.42
C ILE A 82 -0.41 1.28 8.47
N ASP A 83 0.42 1.77 7.56
CA ASP A 83 0.02 2.80 6.60
C ASP A 83 -1.01 2.25 5.59
N GLU A 84 -0.88 0.99 5.16
CA GLU A 84 -1.87 0.31 4.32
C GLU A 84 -3.22 0.17 5.04
N ILE A 85 -3.22 -0.23 6.32
CA ILE A 85 -4.44 -0.32 7.12
C ILE A 85 -5.10 1.06 7.25
N ARG A 86 -4.33 2.10 7.58
CA ARG A 86 -4.83 3.47 7.70
C ARG A 86 -5.37 4.03 6.39
N TRP A 87 -4.73 3.70 5.26
CA TRP A 87 -5.21 4.11 3.94
C TRP A 87 -6.54 3.42 3.62
N ARG A 88 -6.64 2.13 3.87
CA ARG A 88 -7.86 1.35 3.66
C ARG A 88 -9.03 1.85 4.51
N ASP A 89 -8.77 2.17 5.79
CA ASP A 89 -9.77 2.72 6.69
C ASP A 89 -10.27 4.08 6.22
N ARG A 90 -9.37 4.97 5.81
CA ARG A 90 -9.75 6.28 5.24
C ARG A 90 -10.57 6.14 3.96
N TYR A 91 -10.19 5.21 3.09
CA TYR A 91 -10.92 4.96 1.85
C TYR A 91 -12.32 4.41 2.13
N SER A 92 -12.45 3.44 3.04
CA SER A 92 -13.74 2.86 3.43
C SER A 92 -14.64 3.89 4.08
N GLN A 93 -14.11 4.75 4.97
CA GLN A 93 -14.86 5.86 5.56
C GLN A 93 -15.36 6.86 4.52
N SER A 94 -14.50 7.23 3.55
CA SER A 94 -14.92 8.18 2.50
C SER A 94 -16.01 7.61 1.59
N TYR A 95 -16.06 6.31 1.40
CA TYR A 95 -17.09 5.64 0.62
C TYR A 95 -18.44 5.61 1.34
N TRP A 96 -18.44 5.38 2.68
CA TRP A 96 -19.66 5.36 3.49
C TRP A 96 -20.14 6.77 3.87
N TYR A 97 -19.23 7.73 4.03
CA TYR A 97 -19.50 9.11 4.42
C TYR A 97 -19.18 10.12 3.30
N GLY A 98 -19.33 9.73 2.02
CA GLY A 98 -19.10 10.61 0.87
C GLY A 98 -19.89 11.93 0.96
N PRO A 99 -19.49 12.97 0.19
CA PRO A 99 -20.06 14.34 0.28
C PRO A 99 -21.59 14.44 0.13
N GLY A 100 -22.23 13.39 -0.37
CA GLY A 100 -23.69 13.31 -0.50
C GLY A 100 -24.43 12.97 0.79
N TYR A 101 -23.76 12.35 1.75
CA TYR A 101 -24.42 11.92 2.99
C TYR A 101 -24.66 13.09 3.94
N TYR A 102 -23.78 14.10 3.92
CA TYR A 102 -23.93 15.30 4.73
C TYR A 102 -24.94 16.32 4.19
N ARG A 103 -25.40 16.17 2.96
CA ARG A 103 -26.33 17.11 2.33
C ARG A 103 -27.81 16.90 2.70
N GLY A 104 -28.15 15.76 3.29
CA GLY A 104 -29.54 15.41 3.62
C GLY A 104 -29.86 15.29 5.11
N PHE A 105 -28.86 15.07 5.91
CA PHE A 105 -29.03 14.91 7.36
C PHE A 105 -28.09 15.86 8.05
N GLY A 106 -28.53 16.96 8.59
CA GLY A 106 -27.73 17.92 9.35
C GLY A 106 -26.57 17.34 10.16
N PRO A 107 -26.00 18.02 11.13
CA PRO A 107 -24.80 17.58 11.86
C PRO A 107 -24.95 16.27 12.67
N CYS A 108 -26.10 15.59 12.57
CA CYS A 108 -26.34 14.33 13.27
C CYS A 108 -26.26 13.13 12.32
N PRO A 109 -25.19 12.28 12.41
CA PRO A 109 -25.02 11.10 11.56
C PRO A 109 -26.00 9.96 11.87
N PHE A 110 -26.79 10.06 12.93
CA PHE A 110 -27.80 9.06 13.28
C PHE A 110 -29.16 9.71 13.44
N PRO A 111 -30.24 9.13 12.86
CA PRO A 111 -31.59 9.56 13.21
C PRO A 111 -31.76 9.37 14.73
N PRO A 112 -32.34 10.35 15.44
CA PRO A 112 -32.51 10.26 16.88
C PRO A 112 -33.45 9.08 17.18
N LEU A 113 -32.90 7.97 17.64
CA LEU A 113 -33.70 6.82 18.03
C LEU A 113 -34.54 7.07 19.30
N ARG A 114 -34.27 8.19 20.00
CA ARG A 114 -35.10 8.74 21.11
C ARG A 114 -34.70 10.19 21.39
N PRO A 115 -35.62 11.03 21.88
CA PRO A 115 -35.31 12.34 22.38
C PRO A 115 -34.49 12.21 23.66
N TYR A 116 -33.17 12.26 23.52
CA TYR A 116 -32.27 12.36 24.67
C TYR A 116 -32.26 13.79 25.13
N ARG A 117 -33.05 14.03 26.20
CA ARG A 117 -33.20 15.33 26.84
C ARG A 117 -31.90 15.60 27.60
N GLY A 118 -31.03 16.46 27.08
CA GLY A 118 -30.00 17.10 27.88
C GLY A 118 -28.56 16.71 27.67
N GLY A 119 -28.10 16.45 26.42
CA GLY A 119 -26.65 16.34 26.11
C GLY A 119 -26.16 17.63 25.42
N PRO A 120 -24.86 18.02 25.57
CA PRO A 120 -24.28 19.16 24.87
C PRO A 120 -24.20 18.96 23.34
N TRP A 121 -24.63 17.82 22.83
CA TRP A 121 -24.71 17.43 21.41
C TRP A 121 -26.18 17.29 21.01
N GLY A 122 -26.98 18.30 21.32
CA GLY A 122 -28.40 18.33 20.99
C GLY A 122 -28.63 18.15 19.48
N CYS A 123 -28.98 16.98 19.05
CA CYS A 123 -29.73 16.70 17.85
C CYS A 123 -31.17 16.44 18.20
#